data_d4d7293df3cf0fd9f6149203d992ebb4
#
_entry.id   d4d7293df3cf0fd9f6149203d992ebb4
#
_cell.length_a   1.000
_cell.length_b   1.000
_cell.length_c   1.000
_cell.angle_alpha   90.00
_cell.angle_beta   90.00
_cell.angle_gamma   90.00
#
_symmetry.space_group_name_H-M   'P 1'
#
loop_
_entity.id
_entity.type
_entity.pdbx_description
1 polymer ?
#
loop_
_entity_poly.entity_id
_entity_poly.type
_entity_poly.pdbx_seq_one_letter_code
_entity_poly.pdbx_strand_id
1 'polypeptide(L)'
;MLKRIEAYYDAVPRSSARAEEFGPLTLFVREGEGWPFYARPAPGYEGEVTVGAVERVRARQRELGVPEAFEWVAETAPGLRAAVEASGLTVHEHPLMVLAGEPLAVPEPAGVTVRMVGADDPGLESAVAAPYAAFGFPPEPGTAERTAERITAGLTRVAAAFAGGTEGKAALAAGQHQPVGDVSEVVGVGTVPAARRRGLGLAVTAALVADARARGAELVFLSASDADVARLYGRLGFRTAATALIAEA
;
A
#
# COMPACT_ATOMS: atom_id res chain seq x y z
N MET A 1 -3.00 -18.42 2.98
CA MET A 1 -2.84 -17.16 2.26
C MET A 1 -3.32 -15.97 3.11
N LEU A 2 -4.62 -15.79 3.41
CA LEU A 2 -5.11 -14.62 4.16
C LEU A 2 -4.44 -14.45 5.54
N LYS A 3 -4.16 -15.52 6.28
CA LYS A 3 -3.41 -15.43 7.53
C LYS A 3 -2.01 -14.81 7.37
N ARG A 4 -1.33 -15.03 6.24
CA ARG A 4 -0.03 -14.41 5.94
C ARG A 4 -0.20 -12.91 5.63
N ILE A 5 -1.26 -12.53 4.92
CA ILE A 5 -1.60 -11.13 4.64
C ILE A 5 -1.94 -10.39 5.94
N GLU A 6 -2.73 -11.00 6.84
CA GLU A 6 -3.03 -10.42 8.15
C GLU A 6 -1.78 -10.22 9.01
N ALA A 7 -0.89 -11.21 9.04
CA ALA A 7 0.38 -11.09 9.75
C ALA A 7 1.28 -9.99 9.14
N TYR A 8 1.27 -9.86 7.82
CA TYR A 8 1.95 -8.79 7.10
C TYR A 8 1.40 -7.40 7.48
N TYR A 9 0.07 -7.23 7.44
CA TYR A 9 -0.59 -5.97 7.78
C TYR A 9 -0.40 -5.57 9.25
N ASP A 10 -0.21 -6.53 10.15
CA ASP A 10 0.18 -6.23 11.54
C ASP A 10 1.66 -5.83 11.64
N ALA A 11 2.54 -6.45 10.86
CA ALA A 11 3.99 -6.23 10.94
C ALA A 11 4.45 -4.92 10.32
N VAL A 12 3.88 -4.52 9.17
CA VAL A 12 4.32 -3.33 8.42
C VAL A 12 4.27 -2.04 9.25
N PRO A 13 3.16 -1.69 9.91
CA PRO A 13 3.09 -0.46 10.71
C PRO A 13 4.10 -0.44 11.86
N ARG A 14 4.40 -1.59 12.47
CA ARG A 14 5.31 -1.70 13.64
C ARG A 14 6.74 -1.21 13.37
N SER A 15 7.12 -1.06 12.10
CA SER A 15 8.42 -0.47 11.72
C SER A 15 8.52 1.04 11.97
N SER A 16 7.39 1.73 12.17
CA SER A 16 7.32 3.19 12.31
C SER A 16 6.09 3.67 13.09
N ALA A 17 5.49 2.78 13.88
CA ALA A 17 4.37 3.09 14.76
C ALA A 17 4.46 2.30 16.06
N ARG A 18 4.01 2.90 17.16
CA ARG A 18 3.66 2.13 18.34
C ARG A 18 2.26 1.54 18.19
N ALA A 19 2.05 0.36 18.72
CA ALA A 19 0.74 -0.29 18.76
C ALA A 19 0.07 -0.03 20.11
N GLU A 20 -1.19 0.41 20.09
CA GLU A 20 -2.03 0.56 21.27
C GLU A 20 -3.16 -0.49 21.18
N GLU A 21 -3.28 -1.34 22.21
CA GLU A 21 -4.22 -2.46 22.22
C GLU A 21 -5.58 -2.05 22.83
N PHE A 22 -6.66 -2.33 22.10
CA PHE A 22 -8.04 -2.03 22.47
C PHE A 22 -8.91 -3.30 22.56
N GLY A 23 -8.33 -4.41 22.98
CA GLY A 23 -8.99 -5.70 23.02
C GLY A 23 -9.10 -6.32 21.63
N PRO A 24 -10.27 -6.21 20.93
CA PRO A 24 -10.42 -6.77 19.59
C PRO A 24 -9.70 -5.98 18.49
N LEU A 25 -9.17 -4.81 18.80
CA LEU A 25 -8.57 -3.89 17.85
C LEU A 25 -7.18 -3.44 18.30
N THR A 26 -6.30 -3.26 17.35
CA THR A 26 -4.98 -2.62 17.52
C THR A 26 -4.99 -1.30 16.76
N LEU A 27 -4.69 -0.20 17.45
CA LEU A 27 -4.45 1.10 16.83
C LEU A 27 -2.95 1.30 16.63
N PHE A 28 -2.54 1.56 15.40
CA PHE A 28 -1.18 1.94 15.08
C PHE A 28 -1.06 3.47 15.07
N VAL A 29 -0.25 3.98 15.99
CA VAL A 29 0.02 5.42 16.13
C VAL A 29 1.41 5.70 15.57
N ARG A 30 1.48 6.46 14.48
CA ARG A 30 2.75 6.78 13.84
C ARG A 30 3.70 7.47 14.82
N GLU A 31 4.95 7.08 14.77
CA GLU A 31 6.06 7.74 15.43
C GLU A 31 6.87 8.52 14.39
N GLY A 32 6.96 9.84 14.55
CA GLY A 32 7.57 10.74 13.58
C GLY A 32 6.61 11.16 12.44
N GLU A 33 7.19 11.79 11.41
CA GLU A 33 6.46 12.34 10.27
C GLU A 33 6.07 11.27 9.26
N GLY A 34 5.06 11.56 8.44
CA GLY A 34 4.59 10.75 7.34
C GLY A 34 3.12 10.38 7.45
N TRP A 35 2.63 9.60 6.51
CA TRP A 35 1.21 9.25 6.41
C TRP A 35 0.72 8.58 7.70
N PRO A 36 -0.43 9.00 8.26
CA PRO A 36 -0.99 8.40 9.46
C PRO A 36 -1.33 6.93 9.23
N PHE A 37 -1.30 6.14 10.32
CA PHE A 37 -1.79 4.77 10.29
C PHE A 37 -3.24 4.70 10.76
N TYR A 38 -3.75 3.51 10.86
CA TYR A 38 -5.13 3.12 11.07
C TYR A 38 -5.25 2.13 12.24
N ALA A 39 -6.47 1.82 12.62
CA ALA A 39 -6.77 0.69 13.48
C ALA A 39 -7.17 -0.54 12.64
N ARG A 40 -6.93 -1.73 13.21
CA ARG A 40 -7.27 -2.99 12.57
C ARG A 40 -7.60 -4.07 13.60
N PRO A 41 -8.17 -5.23 13.19
CA PRO A 41 -8.36 -6.36 14.07
C PRO A 41 -7.05 -6.77 14.77
N ALA A 42 -7.12 -6.99 16.08
CA ALA A 42 -5.99 -7.50 16.84
C ALA A 42 -5.65 -8.94 16.39
N PRO A 43 -4.35 -9.27 16.20
CA PRO A 43 -3.96 -10.60 15.80
C PRO A 43 -4.49 -11.70 16.73
N GLY A 44 -5.12 -12.73 16.14
CA GLY A 44 -5.62 -13.88 16.90
C GLY A 44 -6.88 -13.62 17.75
N TYR A 45 -7.51 -12.46 17.65
CA TYR A 45 -8.79 -12.23 18.30
C TYR A 45 -9.92 -12.92 17.53
N GLU A 46 -10.64 -13.81 18.21
CA GLU A 46 -11.72 -14.61 17.62
C GLU A 46 -13.13 -14.19 18.12
N GLY A 47 -13.18 -13.16 18.99
CA GLY A 47 -14.43 -12.67 19.57
C GLY A 47 -15.19 -11.70 18.65
N GLU A 48 -16.35 -11.29 19.11
CA GLU A 48 -17.16 -10.26 18.43
C GLU A 48 -16.56 -8.87 18.64
N VAL A 49 -16.43 -8.10 17.54
CA VAL A 49 -16.05 -6.68 17.62
C VAL A 49 -17.31 -5.84 17.74
N THR A 50 -17.51 -5.23 18.92
CA THR A 50 -18.69 -4.40 19.19
C THR A 50 -18.50 -2.95 18.74
N VAL A 51 -19.59 -2.23 18.50
CA VAL A 51 -19.59 -0.77 18.25
C VAL A 51 -18.82 -0.02 19.34
N GLY A 52 -19.01 -0.40 20.62
CA GLY A 52 -18.31 0.22 21.74
C GLY A 52 -16.78 0.01 21.70
N ALA A 53 -16.29 -1.07 21.10
CA ALA A 53 -14.85 -1.25 20.87
C ALA A 53 -14.34 -0.29 19.79
N VAL A 54 -15.06 -0.14 18.69
CA VAL A 54 -14.75 0.81 17.62
C VAL A 54 -14.74 2.24 18.15
N GLU A 55 -15.77 2.64 18.92
CA GLU A 55 -15.87 3.98 19.51
C GLU A 55 -14.73 4.33 20.46
N ARG A 56 -14.21 3.37 21.24
CA ARG A 56 -13.02 3.60 22.07
C ARG A 56 -11.78 3.93 21.23
N VAL A 57 -11.59 3.23 20.12
CA VAL A 57 -10.48 3.50 19.20
C VAL A 57 -10.64 4.87 18.54
N ARG A 58 -11.84 5.20 18.04
CA ARG A 58 -12.15 6.51 17.47
C ARG A 58 -11.94 7.66 18.46
N ALA A 59 -12.36 7.48 19.71
CA ALA A 59 -12.10 8.46 20.77
C ALA A 59 -10.58 8.68 20.94
N ARG A 60 -9.80 7.61 20.92
CA ARG A 60 -8.34 7.71 21.02
C ARG A 60 -7.71 8.39 19.81
N GLN A 61 -8.19 8.11 18.59
CA GLN A 61 -7.73 8.79 17.38
C GLN A 61 -8.02 10.29 17.44
N ARG A 62 -9.21 10.70 17.89
CA ARG A 62 -9.58 12.11 18.14
C ARG A 62 -8.67 12.78 19.18
N GLU A 63 -8.38 12.10 20.30
CA GLU A 63 -7.46 12.62 21.34
C GLU A 63 -6.06 12.87 20.78
N LEU A 64 -5.61 12.02 19.86
CA LEU A 64 -4.30 12.14 19.23
C LEU A 64 -4.28 13.13 18.06
N GLY A 65 -5.44 13.62 17.61
CA GLY A 65 -5.57 14.49 16.45
C GLY A 65 -5.22 13.80 15.12
N VAL A 66 -5.37 12.45 15.06
CA VAL A 66 -5.13 11.66 13.85
C VAL A 66 -6.45 11.28 13.19
N PRO A 67 -6.46 10.94 11.89
CA PRO A 67 -7.68 10.49 11.20
C PRO A 67 -8.34 9.30 11.89
N GLU A 68 -9.67 9.31 11.93
CA GLU A 68 -10.46 8.17 12.39
C GLU A 68 -10.54 7.15 11.25
N ALA A 69 -9.54 6.26 11.16
CA ALA A 69 -9.37 5.33 10.07
C ALA A 69 -9.23 3.88 10.55
N PHE A 70 -9.83 2.95 9.79
CA PHE A 70 -9.74 1.50 10.00
C PHE A 70 -9.47 0.80 8.68
N GLU A 71 -8.61 -0.22 8.71
CA GLU A 71 -8.33 -1.06 7.56
C GLU A 71 -8.31 -2.54 7.96
N TRP A 72 -8.98 -3.40 7.20
CA TRP A 72 -9.03 -4.84 7.44
C TRP A 72 -9.40 -5.63 6.20
N VAL A 73 -9.28 -6.95 6.29
CA VAL A 73 -9.75 -7.88 5.27
C VAL A 73 -11.13 -8.40 5.68
N ALA A 74 -12.14 -8.23 4.83
CA ALA A 74 -13.54 -8.57 5.14
C ALA A 74 -13.70 -10.03 5.58
N GLU A 75 -13.03 -10.94 4.88
CA GLU A 75 -13.15 -12.39 5.09
C GLU A 75 -12.50 -12.88 6.39
N THR A 76 -11.59 -12.11 6.97
CA THR A 76 -10.90 -12.45 8.23
C THR A 76 -11.57 -11.83 9.46
N ALA A 77 -12.35 -10.76 9.26
CA ALA A 77 -13.09 -10.08 10.33
C ALA A 77 -14.51 -9.67 9.88
N PRO A 78 -15.38 -10.65 9.55
CA PRO A 78 -16.66 -10.39 8.90
C PRO A 78 -17.63 -9.55 9.75
N GLY A 79 -17.53 -9.58 11.07
CA GLY A 79 -18.38 -8.80 11.98
C GLY A 79 -17.95 -7.34 12.15
N LEU A 80 -16.72 -6.97 11.79
CA LEU A 80 -16.18 -5.64 12.03
C LEU A 80 -16.91 -4.56 11.22
N ARG A 81 -17.28 -4.86 9.98
CA ARG A 81 -17.98 -3.91 9.11
C ARG A 81 -19.21 -3.31 9.76
N ALA A 82 -20.10 -4.16 10.28
CA ALA A 82 -21.33 -3.70 10.92
C ALA A 82 -21.05 -2.78 12.13
N ALA A 83 -20.03 -3.09 12.93
CA ALA A 83 -19.64 -2.26 14.07
C ALA A 83 -19.05 -0.91 13.64
N VAL A 84 -18.26 -0.87 12.58
CA VAL A 84 -17.66 0.34 12.02
C VAL A 84 -18.73 1.24 11.38
N GLU A 85 -19.63 0.70 10.56
CA GLU A 85 -20.74 1.43 9.96
C GLU A 85 -21.72 1.98 11.03
N ALA A 86 -22.02 1.18 12.06
CA ALA A 86 -22.86 1.61 13.17
C ALA A 86 -22.23 2.73 14.03
N SER A 87 -20.91 2.87 13.99
CA SER A 87 -20.19 4.00 14.61
C SER A 87 -20.23 5.28 13.75
N GLY A 88 -20.80 5.24 12.55
CA GLY A 88 -20.98 6.39 11.66
C GLY A 88 -19.84 6.62 10.64
N LEU A 89 -18.91 5.67 10.49
CA LEU A 89 -17.90 5.72 9.44
C LEU A 89 -18.42 5.14 8.12
N THR A 90 -17.93 5.67 7.00
CA THR A 90 -18.19 5.10 5.68
C THR A 90 -17.16 4.02 5.39
N VAL A 91 -17.61 2.85 4.91
CA VAL A 91 -16.73 1.73 4.56
C VAL A 91 -16.64 1.60 3.05
N HIS A 92 -15.42 1.62 2.53
CA HIS A 92 -15.09 1.43 1.12
C HIS A 92 -14.49 0.05 0.88
N GLU A 93 -14.88 -0.57 -0.24
CA GLU A 93 -14.42 -1.90 -0.64
C GLU A 93 -13.37 -1.80 -1.74
N HIS A 94 -12.28 -2.54 -1.57
CA HIS A 94 -11.19 -2.60 -2.52
C HIS A 94 -10.86 -4.06 -2.84
N PRO A 95 -10.74 -4.45 -4.14
CA PRO A 95 -10.30 -5.79 -4.49
C PRO A 95 -8.89 -6.07 -3.94
N LEU A 96 -8.78 -7.02 -3.01
CA LEU A 96 -7.50 -7.53 -2.52
C LEU A 96 -7.03 -8.62 -3.48
N MET A 97 -5.94 -8.36 -4.17
CA MET A 97 -5.46 -9.20 -5.26
C MET A 97 -4.12 -9.84 -4.92
N VAL A 98 -3.95 -11.09 -5.31
CA VAL A 98 -2.73 -11.87 -5.12
C VAL A 98 -2.19 -12.30 -6.48
N LEU A 99 -0.88 -12.23 -6.66
CA LEU A 99 -0.22 -12.76 -7.84
C LEU A 99 -0.33 -14.29 -7.88
N ALA A 100 -0.98 -14.80 -8.92
CA ALA A 100 -1.18 -16.24 -9.11
C ALA A 100 -0.07 -16.81 -10.02
N GLY A 101 0.92 -17.44 -9.42
CA GLY A 101 2.05 -18.03 -10.14
C GLY A 101 3.09 -17.00 -10.59
N GLU A 102 3.71 -17.26 -11.75
CA GLU A 102 4.67 -16.35 -12.36
C GLU A 102 3.98 -15.13 -12.98
N PRO A 103 4.60 -13.93 -12.89
CA PRO A 103 4.02 -12.74 -13.48
C PRO A 103 3.96 -12.86 -15.00
N LEU A 104 2.85 -12.44 -15.58
CA LEU A 104 2.69 -12.39 -17.04
C LEU A 104 3.52 -11.24 -17.61
N ALA A 105 4.13 -11.47 -18.78
CA ALA A 105 4.89 -10.44 -19.47
C ALA A 105 3.99 -9.28 -19.90
N VAL A 106 4.50 -8.07 -19.74
CA VAL A 106 3.83 -6.85 -20.22
C VAL A 106 4.72 -6.13 -21.23
N PRO A 107 4.14 -5.45 -22.24
CA PRO A 107 4.91 -4.68 -23.19
C PRO A 107 5.66 -3.54 -22.50
N GLU A 108 6.91 -3.30 -22.92
CA GLU A 108 7.65 -2.12 -22.50
C GLU A 108 7.05 -0.87 -23.13
N PRO A 109 6.79 0.20 -22.33
CA PRO A 109 6.26 1.44 -22.88
C PRO A 109 7.29 2.15 -23.76
N ALA A 110 6.88 2.56 -24.97
CA ALA A 110 7.79 3.23 -25.90
C ALA A 110 8.33 4.57 -25.36
N GLY A 111 9.63 4.80 -25.52
CA GLY A 111 10.31 6.05 -25.13
C GLY A 111 10.37 6.28 -23.62
N VAL A 112 10.30 5.23 -22.84
CA VAL A 112 10.35 5.25 -21.38
C VAL A 112 11.27 4.15 -20.89
N THR A 113 12.05 4.46 -19.86
CA THR A 113 12.86 3.44 -19.13
C THR A 113 12.20 3.19 -17.79
N VAL A 114 11.87 1.92 -17.52
CA VAL A 114 11.37 1.48 -16.21
C VAL A 114 12.50 0.81 -15.44
N ARG A 115 12.77 1.28 -14.22
CA ARG A 115 13.86 0.74 -13.40
C ARG A 115 13.59 0.87 -11.91
N MET A 116 14.30 0.08 -11.12
CA MET A 116 14.37 0.27 -9.67
C MET A 116 15.15 1.54 -9.34
N VAL A 117 14.73 2.21 -8.26
CA VAL A 117 15.29 3.49 -7.78
C VAL A 117 15.90 3.26 -6.40
N GLY A 118 17.21 3.51 -6.27
CA GLY A 118 17.96 3.39 -5.02
C GLY A 118 17.84 4.64 -4.14
N ALA A 119 18.40 4.55 -2.93
CA ALA A 119 18.39 5.66 -1.98
C ALA A 119 19.15 6.90 -2.46
N ASP A 120 20.28 6.68 -3.16
CA ASP A 120 21.14 7.76 -3.69
C ASP A 120 20.84 8.09 -5.16
N ASP A 121 19.73 7.58 -5.69
CA ASP A 121 19.36 7.78 -7.10
C ASP A 121 18.90 9.24 -7.31
N PRO A 122 19.47 9.97 -8.29
CA PRO A 122 19.08 11.35 -8.58
C PRO A 122 17.62 11.50 -9.03
N GLY A 123 16.96 10.42 -9.42
CA GLY A 123 15.54 10.37 -9.77
C GLY A 123 14.62 10.09 -8.60
N LEU A 124 15.12 9.84 -7.38
CA LEU A 124 14.30 9.43 -6.24
C LEU A 124 13.24 10.46 -5.87
N GLU A 125 13.61 11.74 -5.78
CA GLU A 125 12.67 12.82 -5.47
C GLU A 125 11.49 12.84 -6.45
N SER A 126 11.79 12.77 -7.76
CA SER A 126 10.78 12.72 -8.81
C SER A 126 9.95 11.42 -8.77
N ALA A 127 10.57 10.28 -8.47
CA ALA A 127 9.89 9.00 -8.32
C ALA A 127 8.91 9.02 -7.15
N VAL A 128 9.31 9.61 -6.02
CA VAL A 128 8.43 9.78 -4.85
C VAL A 128 7.29 10.75 -5.14
N ALA A 129 7.54 11.84 -5.86
CA ALA A 129 6.51 12.85 -6.18
C ALA A 129 5.45 12.36 -7.18
N ALA A 130 5.77 11.43 -8.07
CA ALA A 130 4.86 10.98 -9.13
C ALA A 130 3.54 10.36 -8.62
N PRO A 131 3.50 9.45 -7.63
CA PRO A 131 2.25 8.96 -7.03
C PRO A 131 1.44 10.07 -6.36
N TYR A 132 2.07 10.97 -5.63
CA TYR A 132 1.38 12.10 -5.01
C TYR A 132 0.67 12.96 -6.06
N ALA A 133 1.36 13.32 -7.15
CA ALA A 133 0.75 14.05 -8.27
C ALA A 133 -0.38 13.24 -8.94
N ALA A 134 -0.27 11.92 -9.00
CA ALA A 134 -1.31 11.05 -9.54
C ALA A 134 -2.58 11.05 -8.69
N PHE A 135 -2.44 11.13 -7.36
CA PHE A 135 -3.55 11.16 -6.39
C PHE A 135 -4.05 12.58 -6.07
N GLY A 136 -3.39 13.63 -6.58
CA GLY A 136 -3.83 15.01 -6.42
C GLY A 136 -3.34 15.69 -5.14
N PHE A 137 -2.31 15.16 -4.49
CA PHE A 137 -1.70 15.70 -3.28
C PHE A 137 -0.26 16.14 -3.55
N PRO A 138 0.26 17.20 -2.93
CA PRO A 138 1.69 17.46 -2.89
C PRO A 138 2.37 16.49 -1.91
N PRO A 139 3.61 16.05 -2.18
CA PRO A 139 4.39 15.32 -1.19
C PRO A 139 4.71 16.25 0.00
N GLU A 140 4.69 15.70 1.20
CA GLU A 140 5.16 16.43 2.40
C GLU A 140 6.68 16.68 2.29
N PRO A 141 7.18 17.77 2.88
CA PRO A 141 8.62 18.01 2.99
C PRO A 141 9.34 16.80 3.60
N GLY A 142 10.54 16.48 3.12
CA GLY A 142 11.33 15.35 3.64
C GLY A 142 10.86 13.96 3.23
N THR A 143 9.81 13.83 2.38
CA THR A 143 9.30 12.52 1.96
C THR A 143 10.33 11.72 1.15
N ALA A 144 11.13 12.36 0.31
CA ALA A 144 12.18 11.68 -0.46
C ALA A 144 13.29 11.15 0.45
N GLU A 145 13.72 11.93 1.41
CA GLU A 145 14.74 11.58 2.42
C GLU A 145 14.27 10.40 3.27
N ARG A 146 13.05 10.46 3.80
CA ARG A 146 12.46 9.34 4.55
C ARG A 146 12.32 8.08 3.69
N THR A 147 12.01 8.24 2.40
CA THR A 147 11.95 7.10 1.48
C THR A 147 13.34 6.51 1.25
N ALA A 148 14.40 7.36 1.11
CA ALA A 148 15.79 6.90 0.99
C ALA A 148 16.24 6.10 2.22
N GLU A 149 15.91 6.58 3.43
CA GLU A 149 16.18 5.86 4.68
C GLU A 149 15.48 4.49 4.71
N ARG A 150 14.20 4.43 4.32
CA ARG A 150 13.44 3.18 4.25
C ARG A 150 13.97 2.22 3.19
N ILE A 151 14.45 2.73 2.05
CA ILE A 151 15.13 1.91 1.01
C ILE A 151 16.42 1.31 1.59
N THR A 152 17.22 2.13 2.27
CA THR A 152 18.48 1.71 2.90
C THR A 152 18.24 0.66 3.99
N ALA A 153 17.17 0.82 4.78
CA ALA A 153 16.75 -0.14 5.79
C ALA A 153 16.08 -1.41 5.21
N GLY A 154 15.86 -1.48 3.90
CA GLY A 154 15.19 -2.63 3.25
C GLY A 154 13.67 -2.70 3.50
N LEU A 155 13.07 -1.66 4.04
CA LEU A 155 11.64 -1.59 4.38
C LEU A 155 10.75 -1.23 3.19
N THR A 156 11.33 -0.68 2.12
CA THR A 156 10.63 -0.38 0.88
C THR A 156 11.57 -0.48 -0.32
N ARG A 157 10.98 -0.72 -1.48
CA ARG A 157 11.65 -0.75 -2.78
C ARG A 157 10.83 0.07 -3.75
N VAL A 158 11.46 0.98 -4.47
CA VAL A 158 10.80 1.89 -5.39
C VAL A 158 11.15 1.53 -6.83
N ALA A 159 10.15 1.54 -7.71
CA ALA A 159 10.35 1.49 -9.16
C ALA A 159 9.69 2.69 -9.80
N ALA A 160 10.31 3.20 -10.87
CA ALA A 160 9.76 4.33 -11.60
C ALA A 160 9.98 4.21 -13.12
N ALA A 161 9.11 4.87 -13.85
CA ALA A 161 9.15 5.03 -15.31
C ALA A 161 9.60 6.44 -15.65
N PHE A 162 10.75 6.59 -16.30
CA PHE A 162 11.36 7.87 -16.66
C PHE A 162 11.25 8.15 -18.16
N ALA A 163 10.96 9.39 -18.54
CA ALA A 163 11.01 9.82 -19.92
C ALA A 163 12.45 9.98 -20.41
N GLY A 164 12.72 9.62 -21.69
CA GLY A 164 13.99 9.99 -22.35
C GLY A 164 15.23 9.17 -21.97
N GLY A 165 15.08 7.93 -21.53
CA GLY A 165 16.20 7.02 -21.25
C GLY A 165 16.72 7.11 -19.81
N THR A 166 17.94 6.58 -19.57
CA THR A 166 18.52 6.40 -18.22
C THR A 166 18.85 7.71 -17.49
N GLU A 167 19.00 8.82 -18.23
CA GLU A 167 19.27 10.15 -17.65
C GLU A 167 18.00 10.97 -17.38
N GLY A 168 16.82 10.42 -17.67
CA GLY A 168 15.53 11.10 -17.44
C GLY A 168 15.32 11.39 -15.97
N LYS A 169 15.23 12.69 -15.62
CA LYS A 169 15.05 13.13 -14.23
C LYS A 169 13.59 13.19 -13.81
N ALA A 170 12.64 13.17 -14.75
CA ALA A 170 11.23 13.28 -14.47
C ALA A 170 10.55 11.91 -14.53
N ALA A 171 10.10 11.42 -13.38
CA ALA A 171 9.30 10.21 -13.30
C ALA A 171 7.87 10.48 -13.79
N LEU A 172 7.42 9.67 -14.73
CA LEU A 172 6.07 9.71 -15.30
C LEU A 172 5.09 8.81 -14.54
N ALA A 173 5.61 7.77 -13.91
CA ALA A 173 4.90 6.87 -13.02
C ALA A 173 5.89 6.29 -12.02
N ALA A 174 5.43 5.99 -10.83
CA ALA A 174 6.21 5.26 -9.84
C ALA A 174 5.28 4.48 -8.91
N GLY A 175 5.89 3.62 -8.10
CA GLY A 175 5.25 2.86 -7.06
C GLY A 175 6.31 2.20 -6.19
N GLN A 176 5.85 1.50 -5.18
CA GLN A 176 6.77 0.79 -4.28
C GLN A 176 6.21 -0.58 -3.90
N HIS A 177 7.09 -1.47 -3.46
CA HIS A 177 6.68 -2.64 -2.70
C HIS A 177 7.36 -2.64 -1.34
N GLN A 178 6.70 -3.25 -0.36
CA GLN A 178 7.15 -3.29 1.03
C GLN A 178 7.34 -4.76 1.43
N PRO A 179 8.57 -5.25 1.54
CA PRO A 179 8.82 -6.64 1.91
C PRO A 179 8.74 -6.85 3.43
N VAL A 180 8.10 -7.94 3.85
CA VAL A 180 8.13 -8.46 5.22
C VAL A 180 8.28 -9.98 5.14
N GLY A 181 9.45 -10.49 5.47
CA GLY A 181 9.77 -11.91 5.29
C GLY A 181 9.60 -12.34 3.83
N ASP A 182 8.76 -13.34 3.61
CA ASP A 182 8.43 -13.90 2.30
C ASP A 182 7.15 -13.31 1.67
N VAL A 183 6.62 -12.22 2.24
CA VAL A 183 5.43 -11.52 1.76
C VAL A 183 5.79 -10.10 1.33
N SER A 184 5.21 -9.62 0.25
CA SER A 184 5.40 -8.23 -0.17
C SER A 184 4.12 -7.64 -0.76
N GLU A 185 3.77 -6.44 -0.35
CA GLU A 185 2.68 -5.67 -0.91
C GLU A 185 3.19 -4.63 -1.91
N VAL A 186 2.54 -4.54 -3.07
CA VAL A 186 2.75 -3.44 -4.02
C VAL A 186 1.77 -2.33 -3.67
N VAL A 187 2.29 -1.15 -3.37
CA VAL A 187 1.51 0.00 -2.91
C VAL A 187 1.88 1.29 -3.64
N GLY A 188 0.97 2.27 -3.63
CA GLY A 188 1.23 3.62 -4.09
C GLY A 188 1.60 3.72 -5.57
N VAL A 189 1.11 2.82 -6.43
CA VAL A 189 1.39 2.92 -7.87
C VAL A 189 0.58 4.05 -8.47
N GLY A 190 1.26 5.08 -8.94
CA GLY A 190 0.65 6.26 -9.54
C GLY A 190 1.30 6.65 -10.86
N THR A 191 0.49 7.17 -11.80
CA THR A 191 0.95 7.74 -13.07
C THR A 191 0.50 9.19 -13.14
N VAL A 192 1.45 10.11 -13.37
CA VAL A 192 1.13 11.53 -13.48
C VAL A 192 0.04 11.77 -14.54
N PRO A 193 -0.90 12.69 -14.35
CA PRO A 193 -2.07 12.84 -15.23
C PRO A 193 -1.73 12.93 -16.71
N ALA A 194 -0.72 13.71 -17.07
CA ALA A 194 -0.28 13.91 -18.45
C ALA A 194 0.32 12.66 -19.13
N ALA A 195 0.69 11.63 -18.36
CA ALA A 195 1.30 10.39 -18.87
C ALA A 195 0.39 9.16 -18.77
N ARG A 196 -0.86 9.32 -18.34
CA ARG A 196 -1.83 8.22 -18.20
C ARG A 196 -2.11 7.53 -19.54
N ARG A 197 -2.66 6.30 -19.45
CA ARG A 197 -3.09 5.45 -20.60
C ARG A 197 -1.96 5.00 -21.54
N ARG A 198 -0.72 5.04 -21.07
CA ARG A 198 0.48 4.57 -21.78
C ARG A 198 1.03 3.24 -21.25
N GLY A 199 0.33 2.59 -20.33
CA GLY A 199 0.77 1.33 -19.70
C GLY A 199 1.84 1.48 -18.62
N LEU A 200 2.19 2.72 -18.22
CA LEU A 200 3.30 2.97 -17.30
C LEU A 200 3.09 2.36 -15.90
N GLY A 201 1.90 2.51 -15.34
CA GLY A 201 1.59 1.92 -14.04
C GLY A 201 1.75 0.39 -14.04
N LEU A 202 1.31 -0.27 -15.12
CA LEU A 202 1.46 -1.71 -15.27
C LEU A 202 2.93 -2.13 -15.38
N ALA A 203 3.73 -1.38 -16.14
CA ALA A 203 5.15 -1.64 -16.32
C ALA A 203 5.94 -1.42 -15.01
N VAL A 204 5.61 -0.38 -14.24
CA VAL A 204 6.16 -0.15 -12.89
C VAL A 204 5.79 -1.30 -11.96
N THR A 205 4.52 -1.74 -11.95
CA THR A 205 4.09 -2.87 -11.13
C THR A 205 4.83 -4.15 -11.53
N ALA A 206 5.06 -4.40 -12.83
CA ALA A 206 5.84 -5.55 -13.29
C ALA A 206 7.28 -5.53 -12.75
N ALA A 207 7.93 -4.36 -12.76
CA ALA A 207 9.28 -4.21 -12.20
C ALA A 207 9.31 -4.46 -10.68
N LEU A 208 8.31 -3.94 -9.94
CA LEU A 208 8.18 -4.18 -8.50
C LEU A 208 7.96 -5.65 -8.18
N VAL A 209 7.10 -6.33 -8.93
CA VAL A 209 6.86 -7.78 -8.78
C VAL A 209 8.13 -8.58 -9.06
N ALA A 210 8.86 -8.23 -10.12
CA ALA A 210 10.13 -8.90 -10.45
C ALA A 210 11.18 -8.73 -9.35
N ASP A 211 11.34 -7.51 -8.79
CA ASP A 211 12.24 -7.26 -7.65
C ASP A 211 11.81 -8.05 -6.40
N ALA A 212 10.51 -8.05 -6.08
CA ALA A 212 9.97 -8.78 -4.94
C ALA A 212 10.26 -10.29 -5.06
N ARG A 213 10.02 -10.89 -6.23
CA ARG A 213 10.30 -12.31 -6.51
C ARG A 213 11.80 -12.61 -6.46
N ALA A 214 12.63 -11.78 -7.05
CA ALA A 214 14.09 -11.92 -7.00
C ALA A 214 14.66 -11.87 -5.57
N ARG A 215 13.93 -11.23 -4.64
CA ARG A 215 14.24 -11.16 -3.20
C ARG A 215 13.63 -12.29 -2.38
N GLY A 216 12.94 -13.24 -3.00
CA GLY A 216 12.39 -14.41 -2.33
C GLY A 216 10.96 -14.23 -1.82
N ALA A 217 10.24 -13.17 -2.23
CA ALA A 217 8.83 -13.06 -1.89
C ALA A 217 8.01 -14.18 -2.55
N GLU A 218 7.46 -15.06 -1.74
CA GLU A 218 6.55 -16.14 -2.20
C GLU A 218 5.11 -15.62 -2.40
N LEU A 219 4.71 -14.64 -1.62
CA LEU A 219 3.40 -14.03 -1.69
C LEU A 219 3.54 -12.54 -2.05
N VAL A 220 3.13 -12.17 -3.26
CA VAL A 220 3.05 -10.78 -3.70
C VAL A 220 1.57 -10.43 -3.87
N PHE A 221 1.15 -9.33 -3.26
CA PHE A 221 -0.24 -8.90 -3.29
C PHE A 221 -0.36 -7.37 -3.40
N LEU A 222 -1.56 -6.89 -3.65
CA LEU A 222 -1.93 -5.47 -3.69
C LEU A 222 -3.42 -5.29 -3.40
N SER A 223 -3.80 -4.07 -3.03
CA SER A 223 -5.19 -3.63 -3.01
C SER A 223 -5.44 -2.71 -4.20
N ALA A 224 -6.43 -3.02 -5.03
CA ALA A 224 -6.81 -2.19 -6.18
C ALA A 224 -7.87 -1.17 -5.76
N SER A 225 -7.79 0.07 -6.26
CA SER A 225 -8.77 1.12 -5.92
C SER A 225 -10.20 0.76 -6.31
N ASP A 226 -10.35 0.01 -7.41
CA ASP A 226 -11.64 -0.35 -7.99
C ASP A 226 -11.52 -1.55 -8.94
N ALA A 227 -12.65 -1.97 -9.52
CA ALA A 227 -12.71 -3.09 -10.45
C ALA A 227 -11.96 -2.82 -11.77
N ASP A 228 -11.85 -1.57 -12.22
CA ASP A 228 -11.14 -1.23 -13.46
C ASP A 228 -9.64 -1.37 -13.26
N VAL A 229 -9.13 -0.91 -12.12
CA VAL A 229 -7.73 -1.09 -11.72
C VAL A 229 -7.44 -2.57 -11.44
N ALA A 230 -8.37 -3.32 -10.83
CA ALA A 230 -8.23 -4.76 -10.67
C ALA A 230 -8.08 -5.48 -12.02
N ARG A 231 -8.87 -5.12 -13.04
CA ARG A 231 -8.70 -5.65 -14.40
C ARG A 231 -7.33 -5.33 -15.01
N LEU A 232 -6.78 -4.16 -14.70
CA LEU A 232 -5.43 -3.78 -15.14
C LEU A 232 -4.39 -4.73 -14.55
N TYR A 233 -4.42 -4.96 -13.24
CA TYR A 233 -3.49 -5.87 -12.55
C TYR A 233 -3.71 -7.34 -12.92
N GLY A 234 -4.94 -7.72 -13.30
CA GLY A 234 -5.23 -9.03 -13.88
C GLY A 234 -4.37 -9.35 -15.10
N ARG A 235 -3.94 -8.36 -15.87
CA ARG A 235 -3.03 -8.52 -17.02
C ARG A 235 -1.61 -8.93 -16.63
N LEU A 236 -1.21 -8.74 -15.37
CA LEU A 236 0.05 -9.23 -14.78
C LEU A 236 -0.08 -10.60 -14.13
N GLY A 237 -1.30 -11.16 -14.05
CA GLY A 237 -1.54 -12.43 -13.37
C GLY A 237 -2.06 -12.29 -11.95
N PHE A 238 -2.36 -11.07 -11.48
CA PHE A 238 -3.06 -10.91 -10.21
C PHE A 238 -4.51 -11.38 -10.32
N ARG A 239 -5.00 -11.98 -9.24
CA ARG A 239 -6.40 -12.41 -9.10
C ARG A 239 -6.98 -11.92 -7.79
N THR A 240 -8.22 -11.48 -7.80
CA THR A 240 -8.94 -11.11 -6.58
C THR A 240 -9.04 -12.35 -5.68
N ALA A 241 -8.59 -12.20 -4.46
CA ALA A 241 -8.52 -13.27 -3.47
C ALA A 241 -9.38 -12.97 -2.24
N ALA A 242 -9.64 -11.69 -1.98
CA ALA A 242 -10.41 -11.19 -0.85
C ALA A 242 -10.82 -9.73 -1.08
N THR A 243 -11.43 -9.11 -0.06
CA THR A 243 -11.85 -7.71 -0.06
C THR A 243 -11.11 -6.97 1.05
N ALA A 244 -10.30 -5.98 0.68
CA ALA A 244 -9.78 -5.02 1.65
C ALA A 244 -10.85 -3.96 1.93
N LEU A 245 -11.09 -3.67 3.19
CA LEU A 245 -12.04 -2.66 3.65
C LEU A 245 -11.29 -1.51 4.30
N ILE A 246 -11.61 -0.29 3.88
CA ILE A 246 -11.08 0.96 4.42
C ILE A 246 -12.26 1.78 4.92
N ALA A 247 -12.19 2.26 6.16
CA ALA A 247 -13.19 3.14 6.73
C ALA A 247 -12.54 4.44 7.19
N GLU A 248 -13.17 5.54 6.84
CA GLU A 248 -12.72 6.89 7.16
C GLU A 248 -13.91 7.77 7.58
N ALA A 249 -13.62 8.85 8.36
CA ALA A 249 -14.59 9.83 8.80
C ALA A 249 -14.93 10.86 7.71
#